data_d989e7d3c4cbf7bf59d3ac6bc4c562f4
#
_entry.id   d989e7d3c4cbf7bf59d3ac6bc4c562f4
#
_cell.length_a   1.000
_cell.length_b   1.000
_cell.length_c   1.000
_cell.angle_alpha   90.00
_cell.angle_beta   90.00
_cell.angle_gamma   90.00
#
_symmetry.space_group_name_H-M   'P 1'
#
loop_
_entity.id
_entity.type
_entity.pdbx_description
1 polymer ?
#
loop_
_entity_poly.entity_id
_entity_poly.type
_entity_poly.pdbx_seq_one_letter_code
_entity_poly.pdbx_strand_id
1 'polypeptide(L)'
;LRGSIGRVHFPPASDKTNAAAVVLTPTELRSLTVPVDLTKFGLGEMLRCSLAIRRVARNEATMEATARRIARYFYDELVTPEGDRACALVRCYKTHAFGSMPDDLRRFAKRALKASDTEITVTDAMRCLTLLATVGDEPSWNARHLSKGHQAIPLPSPQIVQRAPMISQLINEFGLSLSDVLQPSADVMRRMQGKTYGVFHVAEAAGSEYIPAQSQFVERYGIRSVVGFGGSLVDGELFAVILFTRTLISEEIADRFRTVALDVKGCLVPFTDAEVFDAPGSVRADPDVQPRA
;
A
#
# COMPACT_ATOMS: atom_id res chain seq x y z
N LEU A 1 24.92 49.69 41.80
CA LEU A 1 24.82 49.57 40.34
C LEU A 1 23.70 48.55 40.02
N ARG A 2 22.49 49.06 39.76
CA ARG A 2 21.34 48.28 39.30
C ARG A 2 21.26 48.37 37.78
N GLY A 3 21.47 47.29 37.09
CA GLY A 3 21.27 47.15 35.63
C GLY A 3 19.82 46.90 35.33
N SER A 4 19.20 47.77 34.51
CA SER A 4 17.85 47.71 34.00
C SER A 4 17.79 46.68 32.88
N ILE A 5 16.94 45.64 33.02
CA ILE A 5 16.64 44.69 31.96
C ILE A 5 15.49 45.27 31.14
N GLY A 6 15.79 45.65 29.90
CA GLY A 6 14.82 46.17 28.94
C GLY A 6 13.81 45.04 28.55
N ARG A 7 12.50 45.34 28.70
CA ARG A 7 11.41 44.50 28.19
C ARG A 7 11.40 44.59 26.66
N VAL A 8 11.60 43.47 26.00
CA VAL A 8 11.35 43.35 24.56
C VAL A 8 9.81 43.24 24.36
N HIS A 9 9.29 44.26 23.68
CA HIS A 9 7.86 44.32 23.34
C HIS A 9 7.65 43.53 22.04
N PHE A 10 6.91 42.41 22.11
CA PHE A 10 6.43 41.71 20.93
C PHE A 10 5.12 42.33 20.49
N PRO A 11 4.93 42.65 19.21
CA PRO A 11 3.64 43.12 18.70
C PRO A 11 2.62 41.99 18.73
N PRO A 12 1.31 42.28 18.87
CA PRO A 12 0.26 41.30 18.87
C PRO A 12 0.16 40.64 17.49
N ALA A 13 0.03 39.33 17.46
CA ALA A 13 -0.24 38.52 16.25
C ALA A 13 -1.61 38.93 15.70
N SER A 14 -1.61 39.73 14.65
CA SER A 14 -2.81 39.97 13.85
C SER A 14 -2.79 39.06 12.62
N ASP A 15 -4.00 38.62 12.30
CA ASP A 15 -4.44 37.93 11.10
C ASP A 15 -4.16 36.42 11.01
N LYS A 16 -5.15 35.69 11.51
CA LYS A 16 -5.53 34.39 10.97
C LYS A 16 -6.05 34.60 9.56
N THR A 17 -5.17 34.60 8.59
CA THR A 17 -5.54 34.38 7.18
C THR A 17 -6.17 33.00 7.11
N ASN A 18 -7.49 33.00 6.94
CA ASN A 18 -8.32 31.84 6.67
C ASN A 18 -7.88 31.29 5.30
N ALA A 19 -6.88 30.42 5.29
CA ALA A 19 -6.52 29.66 4.11
C ALA A 19 -7.69 28.70 3.87
N ALA A 20 -8.70 29.15 3.14
CA ALA A 20 -9.77 28.30 2.62
C ALA A 20 -9.08 27.13 1.92
N ALA A 21 -9.25 25.93 2.46
CA ALA A 21 -8.78 24.71 1.82
C ALA A 21 -9.47 24.65 0.45
N VAL A 22 -8.71 24.87 -0.61
CA VAL A 22 -9.19 24.71 -1.97
C VAL A 22 -9.46 23.23 -2.15
N VAL A 23 -10.72 22.84 -2.02
CA VAL A 23 -11.20 21.49 -2.32
C VAL A 23 -11.29 21.40 -3.84
N LEU A 24 -10.28 20.85 -4.46
CA LEU A 24 -10.28 20.58 -5.90
C LEU A 24 -11.26 19.45 -6.20
N THR A 25 -12.04 19.63 -7.25
CA THR A 25 -12.92 18.59 -7.79
C THR A 25 -12.08 17.43 -8.34
N PRO A 26 -12.65 16.22 -8.46
CA PRO A 26 -11.98 15.07 -9.10
C PRO A 26 -11.43 15.38 -10.48
N THR A 27 -12.13 16.22 -11.25
CA THR A 27 -11.72 16.67 -12.59
C THR A 27 -10.50 17.61 -12.53
N GLU A 28 -10.44 18.51 -11.56
CA GLU A 28 -9.29 19.39 -11.35
C GLU A 28 -8.08 18.62 -10.80
N LEU A 29 -8.30 17.58 -10.00
CA LEU A 29 -7.26 16.65 -9.57
C LEU A 29 -6.67 15.88 -10.76
N ARG A 30 -7.50 15.44 -11.71
CA ARG A 30 -7.05 14.77 -12.95
C ARG A 30 -6.25 15.70 -13.86
N SER A 31 -6.55 16.98 -13.91
CA SER A 31 -5.80 17.96 -14.72
C SER A 31 -4.39 18.24 -14.17
N LEU A 32 -4.09 17.80 -12.95
CA LEU A 32 -2.82 18.02 -12.25
C LEU A 32 -1.91 16.79 -12.20
N THR A 33 -2.40 15.61 -12.60
CA THR A 33 -1.60 14.39 -12.72
C THR A 33 -1.19 14.22 -14.18
N VAL A 34 0.10 14.19 -14.41
CA VAL A 34 0.67 13.88 -15.74
C VAL A 34 1.00 12.40 -15.73
N PRO A 35 0.51 11.62 -16.71
CA PRO A 35 0.86 10.21 -16.82
C PRO A 35 2.38 10.00 -16.79
N VAL A 36 2.80 8.95 -16.13
CA VAL A 36 4.21 8.61 -15.92
C VAL A 36 4.54 7.35 -16.70
N ASP A 37 5.37 7.48 -17.73
CA ASP A 37 5.90 6.32 -18.46
C ASP A 37 6.76 5.48 -17.50
N LEU A 38 6.24 4.30 -17.14
CA LEU A 38 6.87 3.44 -16.15
C LEU A 38 8.22 2.87 -16.63
N THR A 39 8.43 2.78 -17.95
CA THR A 39 9.71 2.32 -18.53
C THR A 39 10.80 3.37 -18.44
N LYS A 40 10.42 4.64 -18.24
CA LYS A 40 11.33 5.79 -18.09
C LYS A 40 11.27 6.38 -16.68
N PHE A 41 10.86 5.59 -15.69
CA PHE A 41 10.69 6.03 -14.32
C PHE A 41 12.04 6.44 -13.71
N GLY A 42 12.47 7.67 -14.00
CA GLY A 42 13.69 8.29 -13.52
C GLY A 42 13.48 9.07 -12.20
N LEU A 43 14.50 9.83 -11.79
CA LEU A 43 14.43 10.65 -10.58
C LEU A 43 13.30 11.70 -10.65
N GLY A 44 13.12 12.33 -11.81
CA GLY A 44 12.08 13.33 -12.02
C GLY A 44 10.67 12.74 -11.88
N GLU A 45 10.46 11.56 -12.49
CA GLU A 45 9.20 10.81 -12.42
C GLU A 45 8.91 10.36 -10.98
N MET A 46 9.93 9.87 -10.29
CA MET A 46 9.83 9.48 -8.88
C MET A 46 9.39 10.66 -7.99
N LEU A 47 10.00 11.83 -8.15
CA LEU A 47 9.63 13.03 -7.38
C LEU A 47 8.20 13.49 -7.70
N ARG A 48 7.79 13.46 -8.97
CA ARG A 48 6.41 13.79 -9.39
C ARG A 48 5.41 12.81 -8.77
N CYS A 49 5.70 11.52 -8.84
CA CYS A 49 4.93 10.45 -8.22
C CYS A 49 4.77 10.68 -6.71
N SER A 50 5.86 10.97 -6.00
CA SER A 50 5.88 11.27 -4.57
C SER A 50 4.97 12.46 -4.21
N LEU A 51 5.05 13.55 -4.96
CA LEU A 51 4.19 14.72 -4.76
C LEU A 51 2.71 14.42 -5.05
N ALA A 52 2.43 13.65 -6.11
CA ALA A 52 1.08 13.26 -6.48
C ALA A 52 0.45 12.36 -5.40
N ILE A 53 1.16 11.36 -4.89
CA ILE A 53 0.70 10.47 -3.81
C ILE A 53 0.30 11.28 -2.59
N ARG A 54 1.14 12.20 -2.12
CA ARG A 54 0.83 13.07 -0.97
C ARG A 54 -0.41 13.94 -1.21
N ARG A 55 -0.67 14.31 -2.47
CA ARG A 55 -1.83 15.13 -2.84
C ARG A 55 -3.11 14.31 -2.87
N VAL A 56 -3.11 13.16 -3.57
CA VAL A 56 -4.31 12.32 -3.71
C VAL A 56 -4.74 11.67 -2.40
N ALA A 57 -3.79 11.44 -1.48
CA ALA A 57 -4.03 10.88 -0.14
C ALA A 57 -4.54 11.92 0.87
N ARG A 58 -4.57 13.21 0.52
CA ARG A 58 -4.93 14.27 1.47
C ARG A 58 -6.42 14.25 1.77
N ASN A 59 -6.76 14.51 3.05
CA ASN A 59 -8.13 14.66 3.54
C ASN A 59 -8.99 13.39 3.53
N GLU A 60 -8.40 12.22 3.39
CA GLU A 60 -9.12 10.97 3.59
C GLU A 60 -9.37 10.72 5.09
N ALA A 61 -10.47 10.04 5.42
CA ALA A 61 -10.87 9.82 6.80
C ALA A 61 -10.27 8.54 7.40
N THR A 62 -9.86 7.58 6.56
CA THR A 62 -9.39 6.26 6.97
C THR A 62 -8.13 5.85 6.22
N MET A 63 -7.39 4.88 6.78
CA MET A 63 -6.25 4.28 6.09
C MET A 63 -6.69 3.54 4.82
N GLU A 64 -7.84 2.85 4.86
CA GLU A 64 -8.41 2.14 3.71
C GLU A 64 -8.74 3.11 2.56
N ALA A 65 -9.36 4.25 2.85
CA ALA A 65 -9.66 5.29 1.86
C ALA A 65 -8.38 5.88 1.28
N THR A 66 -7.39 6.20 2.12
CA THR A 66 -6.07 6.67 1.70
C THR A 66 -5.37 5.67 0.78
N ALA A 67 -5.33 4.39 1.18
CA ALA A 67 -4.74 3.33 0.36
C ALA A 67 -5.45 3.16 -0.99
N ARG A 68 -6.77 3.35 -1.02
CA ARG A 68 -7.58 3.30 -2.25
C ARG A 68 -7.19 4.42 -3.22
N ARG A 69 -7.01 5.66 -2.73
CA ARG A 69 -6.54 6.78 -3.56
C ARG A 69 -5.14 6.52 -4.11
N ILE A 70 -4.24 6.01 -3.30
CA ILE A 70 -2.88 5.67 -3.72
C ILE A 70 -2.89 4.55 -4.77
N ALA A 71 -3.66 3.47 -4.54
CA ALA A 71 -3.77 2.37 -5.50
C ALA A 71 -4.38 2.84 -6.83
N ARG A 72 -5.41 3.69 -6.78
CA ARG A 72 -6.02 4.29 -7.96
C ARG A 72 -5.04 5.15 -8.74
N TYR A 73 -4.25 5.98 -8.04
CA TYR A 73 -3.21 6.78 -8.68
C TYR A 73 -2.21 5.91 -9.46
N PHE A 74 -1.67 4.87 -8.84
CA PHE A 74 -0.73 3.98 -9.54
C PHE A 74 -1.36 3.27 -10.73
N TYR A 75 -2.62 2.86 -10.61
CA TYR A 75 -3.32 2.17 -11.68
C TYR A 75 -3.63 3.09 -12.87
N ASP A 76 -4.02 4.34 -12.63
CA ASP A 76 -4.46 5.26 -13.67
C ASP A 76 -3.29 6.05 -14.29
N GLU A 77 -2.24 6.38 -13.53
CA GLU A 77 -1.21 7.32 -13.95
C GLU A 77 0.12 6.67 -14.34
N LEU A 78 0.36 5.40 -13.98
CA LEU A 78 1.50 4.67 -14.52
C LEU A 78 1.11 4.10 -15.90
N VAL A 79 1.83 4.55 -16.93
CA VAL A 79 1.52 4.18 -18.31
C VAL A 79 2.68 3.48 -19.00
N THR A 80 2.36 2.81 -20.11
CA THR A 80 3.33 2.28 -21.08
C THR A 80 3.86 3.42 -21.97
N PRO A 81 4.91 3.19 -22.76
CA PRO A 81 5.36 4.18 -23.77
C PRO A 81 4.29 4.61 -24.75
N GLU A 82 3.28 3.75 -25.01
CA GLU A 82 2.15 4.00 -25.91
C GLU A 82 1.04 4.81 -25.23
N GLY A 83 1.12 5.02 -23.90
CA GLY A 83 0.14 5.76 -23.12
C GLY A 83 -0.98 4.91 -22.52
N ASP A 84 -0.94 3.59 -22.69
CA ASP A 84 -1.85 2.65 -22.05
C ASP A 84 -1.51 2.45 -20.58
N ARG A 85 -2.45 1.96 -19.76
CA ARG A 85 -2.18 1.62 -18.37
C ARG A 85 -1.08 0.57 -18.24
N ALA A 86 -0.01 0.90 -17.55
CA ALA A 86 1.07 -0.04 -17.31
C ALA A 86 0.71 -1.14 -16.29
N CYS A 87 -0.20 -0.86 -15.35
CA CYS A 87 -0.61 -1.83 -14.34
C CYS A 87 -1.92 -2.53 -14.75
N ALA A 88 -1.95 -3.86 -14.65
CA ALA A 88 -3.18 -4.65 -14.72
C ALA A 88 -3.90 -4.70 -13.38
N LEU A 89 -3.14 -4.68 -12.29
CA LEU A 89 -3.63 -4.78 -10.92
C LEU A 89 -2.66 -4.07 -9.97
N VAL A 90 -3.22 -3.30 -9.05
CA VAL A 90 -2.52 -2.69 -7.91
C VAL A 90 -3.19 -3.11 -6.62
N ARG A 91 -2.40 -3.53 -5.63
CA ARG A 91 -2.89 -3.93 -4.31
C ARG A 91 -2.10 -3.26 -3.20
N CYS A 92 -2.81 -2.80 -2.17
CA CYS A 92 -2.21 -2.29 -0.94
C CYS A 92 -2.59 -3.18 0.22
N TYR A 93 -1.61 -3.62 0.99
CA TYR A 93 -1.78 -4.50 2.15
C TYR A 93 -1.22 -3.86 3.41
N LYS A 94 -1.75 -4.31 4.56
CA LYS A 94 -1.17 -4.06 5.88
C LYS A 94 -1.28 -5.32 6.74
N THR A 95 -0.29 -5.59 7.58
CA THR A 95 -0.43 -6.63 8.60
C THR A 95 -1.32 -6.13 9.75
N HIS A 96 -2.07 -7.06 10.36
CA HIS A 96 -2.88 -6.82 11.55
C HIS A 96 -2.84 -8.04 12.46
N ALA A 97 -2.96 -7.82 13.77
CA ALA A 97 -3.32 -8.89 14.68
C ALA A 97 -4.76 -9.35 14.39
N PHE A 98 -5.04 -10.65 14.42
CA PHE A 98 -6.35 -11.21 14.12
C PHE A 98 -7.46 -10.60 14.99
N GLY A 99 -7.19 -10.41 16.29
CA GLY A 99 -8.16 -9.81 17.23
C GLY A 99 -8.52 -8.35 16.93
N SER A 100 -7.63 -7.60 16.25
CA SER A 100 -7.86 -6.19 15.91
C SER A 100 -8.58 -5.97 14.57
N MET A 101 -8.83 -7.04 13.82
CA MET A 101 -9.49 -6.92 12.51
C MET A 101 -11.02 -6.84 12.64
N PRO A 102 -11.71 -6.18 11.69
CA PRO A 102 -13.17 -6.24 11.55
C PRO A 102 -13.69 -7.67 11.41
N ASP A 103 -14.94 -7.90 11.80
CA ASP A 103 -15.56 -9.22 11.81
C ASP A 103 -15.61 -9.91 10.45
N ASP A 104 -15.82 -9.15 9.37
CA ASP A 104 -15.83 -9.68 8.01
C ASP A 104 -14.46 -10.26 7.63
N LEU A 105 -13.37 -9.55 7.96
CA LEU A 105 -12.01 -10.00 7.71
C LEU A 105 -11.62 -11.18 8.60
N ARG A 106 -12.03 -11.18 9.88
CA ARG A 106 -11.82 -12.34 10.76
C ARG A 106 -12.53 -13.59 10.24
N ARG A 107 -13.78 -13.45 9.78
CA ARG A 107 -14.51 -14.55 9.15
C ARG A 107 -13.84 -15.04 7.87
N PHE A 108 -13.31 -14.12 7.05
CA PHE A 108 -12.56 -14.46 5.85
C PHE A 108 -11.31 -15.26 6.18
N ALA A 109 -10.48 -14.78 7.10
CA ALA A 109 -9.25 -15.44 7.53
C ALA A 109 -9.50 -16.85 8.09
N LYS A 110 -10.55 -17.00 8.92
CA LYS A 110 -10.95 -18.34 9.42
C LYS A 110 -11.34 -19.32 8.30
N ARG A 111 -12.04 -18.84 7.26
CA ARG A 111 -12.37 -19.71 6.10
C ARG A 111 -11.12 -20.09 5.32
N ALA A 112 -10.19 -19.15 5.12
CA ALA A 112 -8.93 -19.41 4.43
C ALA A 112 -8.08 -20.48 5.17
N LEU A 113 -8.01 -20.41 6.51
CA LEU A 113 -7.33 -21.42 7.32
C LEU A 113 -7.98 -22.79 7.20
N LYS A 114 -9.31 -22.87 7.26
CA LYS A 114 -10.02 -24.15 7.11
C LYS A 114 -9.80 -24.81 5.74
N ALA A 115 -9.63 -23.99 4.70
CA ALA A 115 -9.36 -24.50 3.35
C ALA A 115 -7.91 -24.98 3.16
N SER A 116 -7.00 -24.67 4.07
CA SER A 116 -5.57 -25.07 3.98
C SER A 116 -5.28 -26.46 4.57
N ASP A 117 -6.30 -27.20 5.01
CA ASP A 117 -6.20 -28.55 5.59
C ASP A 117 -5.16 -28.69 6.71
N THR A 118 -4.92 -27.61 7.45
CA THR A 118 -3.93 -27.56 8.53
C THR A 118 -4.65 -27.20 9.83
N GLU A 119 -4.51 -28.05 10.86
CA GLU A 119 -5.00 -27.72 12.19
C GLU A 119 -4.19 -26.56 12.79
N ILE A 120 -4.77 -25.38 12.73
CA ILE A 120 -4.16 -24.15 13.26
C ILE A 120 -5.05 -23.57 14.34
N THR A 121 -4.49 -23.41 15.54
CA THR A 121 -5.17 -22.66 16.60
C THR A 121 -5.14 -21.17 16.28
N VAL A 122 -6.32 -20.59 16.04
CA VAL A 122 -6.45 -19.15 15.82
C VAL A 122 -6.38 -18.44 17.17
N THR A 123 -5.42 -17.51 17.31
CA THR A 123 -5.29 -16.63 18.47
C THR A 123 -5.49 -15.18 18.05
N ASP A 124 -5.86 -14.31 18.97
CA ASP A 124 -6.00 -12.87 18.70
C ASP A 124 -4.68 -12.23 18.28
N ALA A 125 -3.56 -12.78 18.71
CA ALA A 125 -2.22 -12.31 18.32
C ALA A 125 -1.75 -12.80 16.94
N MET A 126 -2.42 -13.80 16.35
CA MET A 126 -2.05 -14.31 15.01
C MET A 126 -2.04 -13.18 13.99
N ARG A 127 -0.97 -13.07 13.22
CA ARG A 127 -0.87 -12.03 12.18
C ARG A 127 -1.65 -12.42 10.93
N CYS A 128 -2.24 -11.42 10.30
CA CYS A 128 -2.88 -11.54 8.99
C CYS A 128 -2.39 -10.40 8.09
N LEU A 129 -2.14 -10.71 6.83
CA LEU A 129 -1.90 -9.69 5.81
C LEU A 129 -3.28 -9.31 5.22
N THR A 130 -3.76 -8.12 5.54
CA THR A 130 -5.08 -7.64 5.13
C THR A 130 -4.99 -6.72 3.92
N LEU A 131 -5.88 -6.92 2.97
CA LEU A 131 -6.03 -6.06 1.82
C LEU A 131 -6.71 -4.75 2.25
N LEU A 132 -5.99 -3.62 2.18
CA LEU A 132 -6.56 -2.29 2.37
C LEU A 132 -7.25 -1.79 1.11
N ALA A 133 -6.57 -1.92 -0.04
CA ALA A 133 -7.08 -1.46 -1.31
C ALA A 133 -6.67 -2.37 -2.46
N THR A 134 -7.51 -2.41 -3.49
CA THR A 134 -7.26 -3.12 -4.74
C THR A 134 -7.92 -2.39 -5.89
N VAL A 135 -7.22 -2.24 -6.99
CA VAL A 135 -7.67 -1.59 -8.23
C VAL A 135 -7.10 -2.36 -9.41
N GLY A 136 -7.94 -2.68 -10.39
CA GLY A 136 -7.48 -3.43 -11.55
C GLY A 136 -8.53 -3.54 -12.65
N ASP A 137 -8.18 -4.27 -13.72
CA ASP A 137 -9.00 -4.41 -14.93
C ASP A 137 -10.32 -5.12 -14.69
N GLU A 138 -10.33 -6.11 -13.80
CA GLU A 138 -11.55 -6.86 -13.49
C GLU A 138 -12.42 -6.09 -12.48
N PRO A 139 -13.74 -6.05 -12.68
CA PRO A 139 -14.65 -5.40 -11.73
C PRO A 139 -14.49 -5.91 -10.29
N SER A 140 -14.21 -7.21 -10.13
CA SER A 140 -13.96 -7.83 -8.83
C SER A 140 -12.65 -7.40 -8.15
N TRP A 141 -11.78 -6.70 -8.87
CA TRP A 141 -10.52 -6.16 -8.33
C TRP A 141 -10.64 -4.70 -7.85
N ASN A 142 -11.81 -4.10 -7.96
CA ASN A 142 -11.98 -2.68 -7.65
C ASN A 142 -12.61 -2.43 -6.26
N ALA A 143 -12.76 -3.48 -5.45
CA ALA A 143 -13.19 -3.35 -4.06
C ALA A 143 -12.65 -4.52 -3.22
N ARG A 144 -12.20 -4.23 -2.00
CA ARG A 144 -11.66 -5.23 -1.08
C ARG A 144 -12.60 -6.42 -0.86
N HIS A 145 -13.88 -6.15 -0.61
CA HIS A 145 -14.89 -7.17 -0.31
C HIS A 145 -15.23 -8.07 -1.51
N LEU A 146 -14.91 -7.66 -2.74
CA LEU A 146 -15.09 -8.46 -3.95
C LEU A 146 -13.90 -9.40 -4.22
N SER A 147 -12.78 -9.21 -3.55
CA SER A 147 -11.59 -10.05 -3.73
C SER A 147 -11.81 -11.45 -3.14
N LYS A 148 -11.80 -12.48 -4.00
CA LYS A 148 -12.15 -13.84 -3.60
C LYS A 148 -11.11 -14.56 -2.72
N GLY A 149 -9.82 -14.24 -2.85
CA GLY A 149 -8.76 -15.01 -2.19
C GLY A 149 -7.81 -14.19 -1.31
N HIS A 150 -7.95 -12.86 -1.25
CA HIS A 150 -6.87 -12.01 -0.74
C HIS A 150 -7.32 -10.94 0.27
N GLN A 151 -8.55 -11.00 0.79
CA GLN A 151 -9.05 -9.98 1.72
C GLN A 151 -8.27 -9.96 3.04
N ALA A 152 -7.95 -11.15 3.56
CA ALA A 152 -7.13 -11.33 4.74
C ALA A 152 -6.40 -12.69 4.65
N ILE A 153 -5.09 -12.65 4.49
CA ILE A 153 -4.24 -13.84 4.35
C ILE A 153 -3.66 -14.15 5.73
N PRO A 154 -4.02 -15.27 6.35
CA PRO A 154 -3.46 -15.64 7.65
C PRO A 154 -1.97 -15.96 7.56
N LEU A 155 -1.21 -15.54 8.55
CA LEU A 155 0.22 -15.80 8.69
C LEU A 155 0.47 -16.54 10.01
N PRO A 156 0.05 -17.81 10.15
CA PRO A 156 0.02 -18.50 11.44
C PRO A 156 1.39 -18.99 11.89
N SER A 157 2.29 -19.32 10.99
CA SER A 157 3.66 -19.76 11.31
C SER A 157 4.61 -19.52 10.15
N PRO A 158 5.94 -19.46 10.40
CA PRO A 158 6.93 -19.30 9.33
C PRO A 158 6.83 -20.37 8.25
N GLN A 159 6.60 -21.63 8.66
CA GLN A 159 6.50 -22.79 7.74
C GLN A 159 5.33 -22.67 6.77
N ILE A 160 4.21 -22.10 7.20
CA ILE A 160 3.04 -21.89 6.36
C ILE A 160 3.25 -20.67 5.44
N VAL A 161 3.84 -19.58 5.96
CA VAL A 161 4.12 -18.39 5.15
C VAL A 161 5.12 -18.70 4.04
N GLN A 162 6.09 -19.56 4.29
CA GLN A 162 7.06 -20.03 3.27
C GLN A 162 6.39 -20.75 2.08
N ARG A 163 5.18 -21.29 2.24
CA ARG A 163 4.39 -21.86 1.13
C ARG A 163 3.76 -20.82 0.22
N ALA A 164 3.85 -19.54 0.59
CA ALA A 164 3.47 -18.40 -0.23
C ALA A 164 4.72 -17.61 -0.64
N PRO A 165 5.44 -18.02 -1.70
CA PRO A 165 6.78 -17.52 -2.03
C PRO A 165 6.83 -16.01 -2.17
N MET A 166 5.83 -15.39 -2.79
CA MET A 166 5.78 -13.93 -2.94
C MET A 166 5.74 -13.21 -1.58
N ILE A 167 4.94 -13.70 -0.62
CA ILE A 167 4.81 -13.06 0.71
C ILE A 167 6.10 -13.23 1.48
N SER A 168 6.67 -14.43 1.46
CA SER A 168 7.93 -14.75 2.13
C SER A 168 9.07 -13.88 1.60
N GLN A 169 9.20 -13.79 0.29
CA GLN A 169 10.24 -12.99 -0.34
C GLN A 169 10.04 -11.49 -0.08
N LEU A 170 8.82 -10.99 -0.16
CA LEU A 170 8.50 -9.60 0.15
C LEU A 170 8.97 -9.22 1.57
N ILE A 171 8.70 -10.07 2.56
CA ILE A 171 9.14 -9.85 3.95
C ILE A 171 10.67 -9.84 4.05
N ASN A 172 11.35 -10.77 3.37
CA ASN A 172 12.81 -10.84 3.33
C ASN A 172 13.43 -9.58 2.70
N GLU A 173 12.85 -9.09 1.60
CA GLU A 173 13.31 -7.87 0.92
C GLU A 173 13.13 -6.61 1.80
N PHE A 174 12.19 -6.63 2.74
CA PHE A 174 12.06 -5.58 3.75
C PHE A 174 13.12 -5.70 4.85
N GLY A 175 14.05 -6.65 4.74
CA GLY A 175 15.12 -6.89 5.71
C GLY A 175 14.63 -7.48 7.03
N LEU A 176 13.50 -8.19 7.01
CA LEU A 176 12.85 -8.79 8.16
C LEU A 176 12.84 -10.31 8.04
N SER A 177 12.96 -11.00 9.16
CA SER A 177 12.64 -12.42 9.20
C SER A 177 11.13 -12.64 9.35
N LEU A 178 10.64 -13.79 8.90
CA LEU A 178 9.26 -14.19 9.14
C LEU A 178 8.90 -14.18 10.62
N SER A 179 9.84 -14.60 11.49
CA SER A 179 9.64 -14.58 12.93
C SER A 179 9.45 -13.17 13.47
N ASP A 180 10.20 -12.18 12.97
CA ASP A 180 10.07 -10.79 13.38
C ASP A 180 8.68 -10.23 13.07
N VAL A 181 8.10 -10.63 11.93
CA VAL A 181 6.77 -10.17 11.48
C VAL A 181 5.65 -10.87 12.26
N LEU A 182 5.80 -12.17 12.50
CA LEU A 182 4.77 -12.98 13.17
C LEU A 182 4.71 -12.75 14.68
N GLN A 183 5.86 -12.46 15.30
CA GLN A 183 5.98 -12.24 16.74
C GLN A 183 6.85 -11.00 17.02
N PRO A 184 6.36 -9.79 16.72
CA PRO A 184 7.13 -8.58 16.93
C PRO A 184 7.37 -8.37 18.44
N SER A 185 8.63 -8.43 18.85
CA SER A 185 9.06 -8.02 20.18
C SER A 185 9.36 -6.52 20.22
N ALA A 186 9.43 -5.92 21.41
CA ALA A 186 9.80 -4.51 21.55
C ALA A 186 11.19 -4.21 20.95
N ASP A 187 12.13 -5.14 20.99
CA ASP A 187 13.44 -5.02 20.36
C ASP A 187 13.37 -5.11 18.83
N VAL A 188 12.53 -6.00 18.31
CA VAL A 188 12.23 -6.09 16.88
C VAL A 188 11.59 -4.79 16.39
N MET A 189 10.58 -4.28 17.11
CA MET A 189 9.89 -3.03 16.74
C MET A 189 10.87 -1.84 16.70
N ARG A 190 11.78 -1.72 17.68
CA ARG A 190 12.84 -0.69 17.67
C ARG A 190 13.78 -0.84 16.46
N ARG A 191 14.18 -2.06 16.11
CA ARG A 191 15.02 -2.33 14.94
C ARG A 191 14.30 -2.05 13.63
N MET A 192 12.99 -2.34 13.56
CA MET A 192 12.17 -2.07 12.40
C MET A 192 11.99 -0.57 12.14
N GLN A 193 11.89 0.26 13.16
CA GLN A 193 11.79 1.72 13.01
C GLN A 193 13.02 2.35 12.33
N GLY A 194 14.20 1.76 12.49
CA GLY A 194 15.44 2.20 11.85
C GLY A 194 15.73 1.52 10.50
N LYS A 195 14.96 0.52 10.12
CA LYS A 195 15.17 -0.25 8.92
C LYS A 195 14.25 0.15 7.78
N THR A 196 14.81 0.13 6.73
CA THR A 196 14.66 0.45 5.35
C THR A 196 13.39 -0.09 4.72
N TYR A 197 12.85 0.73 3.85
CA TYR A 197 11.89 0.37 2.84
C TYR A 197 12.53 -0.65 1.90
N GLY A 198 11.85 -1.77 1.69
CA GLY A 198 12.28 -2.80 0.77
C GLY A 198 11.53 -2.72 -0.55
N VAL A 199 12.14 -3.31 -1.56
CA VAL A 199 11.54 -3.51 -2.87
C VAL A 199 11.70 -4.97 -3.25
N PHE A 200 10.58 -5.64 -3.48
CA PHE A 200 10.50 -6.96 -4.09
C PHE A 200 10.32 -6.77 -5.60
N HIS A 201 11.16 -7.41 -6.39
CA HIS A 201 11.10 -7.28 -7.83
C HIS A 201 11.13 -8.65 -8.52
N VAL A 202 10.14 -8.88 -9.37
CA VAL A 202 10.12 -9.97 -10.34
C VAL A 202 10.31 -9.36 -11.71
N ALA A 203 11.51 -9.45 -12.25
CA ALA A 203 11.86 -8.85 -13.53
C ALA A 203 11.05 -9.47 -14.68
N GLU A 204 10.83 -10.79 -14.63
CA GLU A 204 10.05 -11.54 -15.59
C GLU A 204 8.99 -12.39 -14.87
N ALA A 205 7.71 -12.04 -15.07
CA ALA A 205 6.60 -12.69 -14.39
C ALA A 205 6.27 -14.06 -14.99
N ALA A 206 6.54 -14.26 -16.28
CA ALA A 206 6.33 -15.54 -16.96
C ALA A 206 7.21 -16.62 -16.36
N GLY A 207 6.62 -17.74 -15.95
CA GLY A 207 7.33 -18.86 -15.33
C GLY A 207 7.85 -18.61 -13.92
N SER A 208 7.60 -17.45 -13.32
CA SER A 208 8.07 -17.12 -11.98
C SER A 208 7.37 -17.95 -10.90
N GLU A 209 8.15 -18.56 -10.02
CA GLU A 209 7.65 -19.30 -8.85
C GLU A 209 6.89 -18.43 -7.84
N TYR A 210 7.16 -17.11 -7.85
CA TYR A 210 6.49 -16.15 -6.98
C TYR A 210 5.02 -15.91 -7.39
N ILE A 211 4.64 -16.27 -8.64
CA ILE A 211 3.30 -16.04 -9.17
C ILE A 211 2.74 -17.37 -9.72
N PRO A 212 2.18 -18.22 -8.86
CA PRO A 212 1.72 -19.56 -9.29
C PRO A 212 0.61 -19.55 -10.34
N ALA A 213 -0.21 -18.48 -10.39
CA ALA A 213 -1.34 -18.37 -11.31
C ALA A 213 -0.90 -17.92 -12.72
N GLN A 214 -0.07 -18.72 -13.40
CA GLN A 214 0.50 -18.36 -14.68
C GLN A 214 -0.57 -18.13 -15.75
N SER A 215 -1.28 -19.17 -16.19
CA SER A 215 -2.25 -19.06 -17.30
C SER A 215 -3.47 -18.23 -16.94
N GLN A 216 -3.94 -18.30 -15.68
CA GLN A 216 -5.15 -17.60 -15.25
C GLN A 216 -4.93 -16.12 -14.96
N PHE A 217 -3.68 -15.70 -14.71
CA PHE A 217 -3.36 -14.34 -14.31
C PHE A 217 -2.23 -13.73 -15.16
N VAL A 218 -1.02 -14.31 -15.15
CA VAL A 218 0.14 -13.73 -15.83
C VAL A 218 -0.09 -13.62 -17.34
N GLU A 219 -0.43 -14.73 -18.00
CA GLU A 219 -0.68 -14.77 -19.44
C GLU A 219 -1.95 -14.00 -19.82
N ARG A 220 -3.04 -14.26 -19.07
CA ARG A 220 -4.35 -13.66 -19.38
C ARG A 220 -4.36 -12.14 -19.37
N TYR A 221 -3.62 -11.50 -18.43
CA TYR A 221 -3.60 -10.05 -18.27
C TYR A 221 -2.30 -9.42 -18.79
N GLY A 222 -1.43 -10.20 -19.41
CA GLY A 222 -0.18 -9.73 -19.99
C GLY A 222 0.80 -9.19 -18.95
N ILE A 223 0.85 -9.83 -17.75
CA ILE A 223 1.78 -9.39 -16.71
C ILE A 223 3.21 -9.73 -17.12
N ARG A 224 4.09 -8.73 -17.15
CA ARG A 224 5.48 -8.88 -17.54
C ARG A 224 6.45 -8.77 -16.36
N SER A 225 6.20 -7.84 -15.43
CA SER A 225 6.99 -7.69 -14.20
C SER A 225 6.08 -7.46 -13.00
N VAL A 226 6.61 -7.72 -11.79
CA VAL A 226 5.95 -7.35 -10.54
C VAL A 226 6.90 -6.53 -9.69
N VAL A 227 6.41 -5.40 -9.17
CA VAL A 227 7.13 -4.58 -8.19
C VAL A 227 6.30 -4.50 -6.92
N GLY A 228 6.83 -5.03 -5.84
CA GLY A 228 6.29 -4.88 -4.49
C GLY A 228 7.18 -3.97 -3.68
N PHE A 229 6.62 -2.97 -3.02
CA PHE A 229 7.37 -2.07 -2.16
C PHE A 229 6.60 -1.74 -0.90
N GLY A 230 7.33 -1.40 0.15
CA GLY A 230 6.72 -1.14 1.44
C GLY A 230 7.71 -1.09 2.58
N GLY A 231 7.26 -1.37 3.77
CA GLY A 231 8.09 -1.35 4.97
C GLY A 231 7.26 -1.38 6.26
N SER A 232 7.89 -1.02 7.38
CA SER A 232 7.25 -0.97 8.68
C SER A 232 6.59 0.37 8.95
N LEU A 233 5.41 0.33 9.56
CA LEU A 233 4.73 1.48 10.16
C LEU A 233 5.26 1.73 11.59
N VAL A 234 4.78 2.78 12.24
CA VAL A 234 5.22 3.16 13.59
C VAL A 234 4.72 2.19 14.68
N ASP A 235 3.60 1.51 14.43
CA ASP A 235 3.01 0.48 15.28
C ASP A 235 3.70 -0.89 15.15
N GLY A 236 4.74 -1.00 14.31
CA GLY A 236 5.43 -2.26 14.01
C GLY A 236 4.72 -3.16 13.01
N GLU A 237 3.56 -2.75 12.50
CA GLU A 237 2.89 -3.43 11.40
C GLU A 237 3.60 -3.15 10.06
N LEU A 238 3.45 -4.04 9.10
CA LEU A 238 3.97 -3.86 7.75
C LEU A 238 2.88 -3.34 6.82
N PHE A 239 3.29 -2.52 5.87
CA PHE A 239 2.48 -2.23 4.69
C PHE A 239 3.23 -2.64 3.43
N ALA A 240 2.49 -2.98 2.39
CA ALA A 240 3.03 -3.30 1.08
C ALA A 240 2.10 -2.82 -0.03
N VAL A 241 2.69 -2.26 -1.08
CA VAL A 241 2.01 -1.97 -2.35
C VAL A 241 2.60 -2.90 -3.40
N ILE A 242 1.75 -3.58 -4.16
CA ILE A 242 2.16 -4.52 -5.21
C ILE A 242 1.57 -4.07 -6.54
N LEU A 243 2.45 -3.83 -7.51
CA LEU A 243 2.13 -3.47 -8.89
C LEU A 243 2.35 -4.69 -9.79
N PHE A 244 1.30 -5.16 -10.45
CA PHE A 244 1.39 -6.18 -11.49
C PHE A 244 1.38 -5.47 -12.84
N THR A 245 2.54 -5.43 -13.53
CA THR A 245 2.76 -4.54 -14.67
C THR A 245 2.81 -5.28 -16.00
N ARG A 246 2.34 -4.62 -17.06
CA ARG A 246 2.42 -5.08 -18.46
C ARG A 246 3.72 -4.69 -19.15
N THR A 247 4.56 -3.95 -18.46
CA THR A 247 5.88 -3.55 -18.96
C THR A 247 6.98 -4.30 -18.21
N LEU A 248 8.09 -4.56 -18.87
CA LEU A 248 9.30 -5.01 -18.20
C LEU A 248 9.89 -3.86 -17.39
N ILE A 249 10.16 -4.13 -16.14
CA ILE A 249 10.73 -3.17 -15.20
C ILE A 249 12.15 -3.62 -14.89
N SER A 250 13.12 -2.72 -15.07
CA SER A 250 14.50 -2.99 -14.67
C SER A 250 14.65 -2.89 -13.14
N GLU A 251 15.70 -3.53 -12.61
CA GLU A 251 16.05 -3.45 -11.20
C GLU A 251 16.25 -2.00 -10.76
N GLU A 252 16.90 -1.18 -11.59
CA GLU A 252 17.12 0.25 -11.32
C GLU A 252 15.82 1.03 -11.18
N ILE A 253 14.81 0.74 -12.01
CA ILE A 253 13.49 1.35 -11.90
C ILE A 253 12.76 0.85 -10.64
N ALA A 254 12.81 -0.46 -10.39
CA ALA A 254 12.19 -1.06 -9.21
C ALA A 254 12.75 -0.45 -7.91
N ASP A 255 14.06 -0.27 -7.82
CA ASP A 255 14.72 0.32 -6.65
C ASP A 255 14.26 1.75 -6.33
N ARG A 256 13.84 2.54 -7.31
CA ARG A 256 13.30 3.89 -7.08
C ARG A 256 11.99 3.88 -6.28
N PHE A 257 11.24 2.77 -6.32
CA PHE A 257 10.04 2.61 -5.49
C PHE A 257 10.33 2.50 -3.99
N ARG A 258 11.59 2.30 -3.59
CA ARG A 258 12.02 2.42 -2.20
C ARG A 258 11.77 3.82 -1.63
N THR A 259 12.05 4.85 -2.42
CA THR A 259 11.73 6.24 -2.04
C THR A 259 10.23 6.50 -2.05
N VAL A 260 9.51 5.98 -3.05
CA VAL A 260 8.05 6.09 -3.13
C VAL A 260 7.37 5.43 -1.92
N ALA A 261 7.92 4.31 -1.41
CA ALA A 261 7.43 3.66 -0.19
C ALA A 261 7.44 4.59 1.03
N LEU A 262 8.44 5.49 1.13
CA LEU A 262 8.52 6.48 2.20
C LEU A 262 7.34 7.47 2.15
N ASP A 263 6.96 7.91 0.97
CA ASP A 263 5.82 8.82 0.79
C ASP A 263 4.49 8.13 1.09
N VAL A 264 4.32 6.88 0.62
CA VAL A 264 3.15 6.06 0.97
C VAL A 264 3.05 5.88 2.49
N LYS A 265 4.14 5.52 3.18
CA LYS A 265 4.17 5.45 4.64
C LYS A 265 3.72 6.77 5.27
N GLY A 266 4.26 7.90 4.82
CA GLY A 266 3.90 9.23 5.33
C GLY A 266 2.40 9.52 5.23
N CYS A 267 1.72 8.98 4.20
CA CYS A 267 0.27 9.09 4.05
C CYS A 267 -0.51 8.13 4.96
N LEU A 268 0.04 6.97 5.30
CA LEU A 268 -0.63 5.94 6.13
C LEU A 268 -0.43 6.16 7.63
N VAL A 269 0.70 6.71 8.05
CA VAL A 269 1.07 6.92 9.48
C VAL A 269 0.00 7.65 10.29
N PRO A 270 -0.70 8.70 9.80
CA PRO A 270 -1.74 9.37 10.58
C PRO A 270 -2.88 8.49 11.06
N PHE A 271 -3.05 7.30 10.46
CA PHE A 271 -4.14 6.37 10.76
C PHE A 271 -3.69 5.13 11.57
N THR A 272 -2.44 5.06 12.03
CA THR A 272 -1.94 3.87 12.76
C THR A 272 -2.68 3.61 14.07
N ASP A 273 -3.03 4.68 14.77
CA ASP A 273 -3.75 4.64 16.05
C ASP A 273 -5.23 5.10 15.91
N ALA A 274 -5.74 5.15 14.70
CA ALA A 274 -7.07 5.71 14.40
C ALA A 274 -7.89 4.78 13.50
N GLU A 275 -8.79 5.33 12.70
CA GLU A 275 -9.69 4.61 11.79
C GLU A 275 -8.92 3.98 10.63
N VAL A 276 -8.63 2.69 10.75
CA VAL A 276 -7.95 1.93 9.68
C VAL A 276 -8.92 1.58 8.55
N PHE A 277 -10.09 1.06 8.89
CA PHE A 277 -11.07 0.57 7.92
C PHE A 277 -12.27 1.50 7.80
N ASP A 278 -12.84 1.56 6.60
CA ASP A 278 -14.10 2.27 6.37
C ASP A 278 -15.23 1.62 7.17
N ALA A 279 -16.15 2.43 7.67
CA ALA A 279 -17.33 1.92 8.37
C ALA A 279 -18.17 1.01 7.43
N PRO A 280 -18.77 -0.08 7.95
CA PRO A 280 -19.61 -0.96 7.13
C PRO A 280 -20.72 -0.15 6.43
N GLY A 281 -20.81 -0.26 5.12
CA GLY A 281 -21.78 0.47 4.30
C GLY A 281 -21.38 1.89 3.88
N SER A 282 -20.23 2.41 4.33
CA SER A 282 -19.71 3.73 3.92
C SER A 282 -19.02 3.73 2.56
N VAL A 283 -18.96 2.59 1.88
CA VAL A 283 -18.35 2.51 0.55
C VAL A 283 -19.19 3.39 -0.39
N ARG A 284 -18.85 4.68 -0.44
CA ARG A 284 -19.23 5.51 -1.59
C ARG A 284 -18.65 4.81 -2.81
N ALA A 285 -19.53 4.40 -3.71
CA ALA A 285 -19.12 3.99 -5.04
C ALA A 285 -18.14 5.06 -5.52
N ASP A 286 -16.94 4.65 -5.90
CA ASP A 286 -15.95 5.58 -6.42
C ASP A 286 -16.60 6.25 -7.64
N PRO A 287 -16.89 7.58 -7.61
CA PRO A 287 -17.58 8.25 -8.71
C PRO A 287 -16.75 8.20 -10.02
N ASP A 288 -15.52 7.73 -9.94
CA ASP A 288 -14.58 7.67 -11.04
C ASP A 288 -14.52 6.30 -11.76
N VAL A 289 -15.38 5.35 -11.43
CA VAL A 289 -15.54 4.09 -12.19
C VAL A 289 -16.40 4.36 -13.44
N GLN A 290 -15.88 5.12 -14.38
CA GLN A 290 -16.37 5.06 -15.77
C GLN A 290 -15.41 4.21 -16.60
N PRO A 291 -15.91 3.17 -17.30
CA PRO A 291 -15.10 2.48 -18.29
C PRO A 291 -14.75 3.52 -19.37
N ARG A 292 -13.45 3.77 -19.56
CA ARG A 292 -13.02 4.43 -20.80
C ARG A 292 -13.31 3.47 -21.95
N ALA A 293 -14.17 3.90 -22.87
CA ALA A 293 -14.48 3.22 -24.12
C ALA A 293 -13.24 3.11 -25.00
#